data_5576e94aa3db0a26858f6b62dcb176e2
#
_entry.id   5576e94aa3db0a26858f6b62dcb176e2
#
_cell.length_a   1.000
_cell.length_b   1.000
_cell.length_c   1.000
_cell.angle_alpha   90.00
_cell.angle_beta   90.00
_cell.angle_gamma   90.00
#
_symmetry.space_group_name_H-M   'P 1'
#
loop_
_entity.id
_entity.type
_entity.pdbx_description
1 polymer ?
#
loop_
_entity_poly.entity_id
_entity_poly.type
_entity_poly.pdbx_seq_one_letter_code
_entity_poly.pdbx_strand_id
1 'polypeptide(L)'
;MSLDPAISGSVRVVSADVDSHSSYSLLLRARDGDEEARNQLCARYLPRLRRWAHGRLPNWAREHLDTEDIVQDTLMQSVRQLGAFTPHHERAFCAYVSQALRNRLRDAVRRAMSRPAGYPLSADEPAREPSPLEQALGGQMLARYDAALQRLREIDRDLIVARVELGLDYAEIAGLLDKTSVPAARVAVSRALVRLAAEMGVERHT
;
A
#
# COMPACT_ATOMS: atom_id res chain seq x y z
N MET A 1 42.46 46.87 -16.21
CA MET A 1 42.48 45.48 -15.75
C MET A 1 41.09 45.16 -15.20
N SER A 2 40.20 44.76 -16.10
CA SER A 2 38.78 44.56 -15.83
C SER A 2 38.55 43.09 -15.49
N LEU A 3 37.86 42.84 -14.37
CA LEU A 3 37.36 41.54 -13.98
C LEU A 3 35.92 41.44 -14.43
N ASP A 4 35.67 40.45 -15.26
CA ASP A 4 34.39 40.11 -15.84
C ASP A 4 33.57 39.31 -14.79
N PRO A 5 32.30 39.61 -14.51
CA PRO A 5 31.41 38.77 -13.72
C PRO A 5 30.31 38.20 -14.60
N ALA A 6 30.49 37.00 -15.10
CA ALA A 6 29.41 36.29 -15.78
C ALA A 6 29.53 34.80 -15.62
N ILE A 7 28.92 34.24 -14.56
CA ILE A 7 28.26 32.92 -14.62
C ILE A 7 27.12 32.92 -13.61
N SER A 8 25.98 33.54 -13.98
CA SER A 8 24.70 33.29 -13.35
C SER A 8 23.98 32.21 -14.17
N GLY A 9 24.32 30.96 -13.90
CA GLY A 9 23.63 29.82 -14.46
C GLY A 9 22.27 29.66 -13.78
N SER A 10 21.23 30.17 -14.41
CA SER A 10 19.84 29.84 -14.08
C SER A 10 19.66 28.34 -14.12
N VAL A 11 19.58 27.72 -12.95
CA VAL A 11 19.00 26.40 -12.80
C VAL A 11 17.51 26.54 -13.12
N ARG A 12 17.15 26.26 -14.36
CA ARG A 12 15.76 26.07 -14.75
C ARG A 12 15.23 24.88 -13.99
N VAL A 13 14.39 25.17 -13.00
CA VAL A 13 13.56 24.19 -12.35
C VAL A 13 12.60 23.62 -13.41
N VAL A 14 12.93 22.44 -13.92
CA VAL A 14 12.04 21.63 -14.75
C VAL A 14 11.10 20.92 -13.77
N SER A 15 10.07 21.58 -13.31
CA SER A 15 9.17 21.06 -12.27
C SER A 15 7.70 21.34 -12.54
N ALA A 16 7.22 21.30 -13.78
CA ALA A 16 5.79 21.56 -14.00
C ALA A 16 4.99 20.36 -14.53
N ASP A 17 5.61 19.37 -15.15
CA ASP A 17 4.87 18.28 -15.81
C ASP A 17 4.93 16.90 -15.10
N VAL A 18 5.83 16.72 -14.15
CA VAL A 18 5.91 15.46 -13.37
C VAL A 18 4.91 15.46 -12.20
N ASP A 19 4.44 16.62 -11.75
CA ASP A 19 3.60 16.77 -10.57
C ASP A 19 2.10 16.54 -10.80
N SER A 20 1.58 16.66 -12.01
CA SER A 20 0.14 16.51 -12.27
C SER A 20 -0.39 15.09 -12.05
N HIS A 21 0.49 14.08 -12.09
CA HIS A 21 0.16 12.66 -11.84
C HIS A 21 0.71 12.12 -10.52
N SER A 22 1.25 12.96 -9.65
CA SER A 22 1.65 12.51 -8.32
C SER A 22 0.43 12.08 -7.50
N SER A 23 0.60 11.11 -6.60
CA SER A 23 -0.50 10.71 -5.71
C SER A 23 -1.03 11.87 -4.88
N TYR A 24 -0.19 12.86 -4.59
CA TYR A 24 -0.57 14.04 -3.82
C TYR A 24 -1.43 15.02 -4.64
N SER A 25 -1.06 15.29 -5.89
CA SER A 25 -1.88 16.14 -6.77
C SER A 25 -3.24 15.50 -7.07
N LEU A 26 -3.28 14.19 -7.32
CA LEU A 26 -4.54 13.45 -7.47
C LEU A 26 -5.39 13.53 -6.20
N LEU A 27 -4.77 13.44 -5.02
CA LEU A 27 -5.46 13.53 -3.75
C LEU A 27 -6.12 14.90 -3.54
N LEU A 28 -5.41 15.99 -3.85
CA LEU A 28 -5.94 17.35 -3.74
C LEU A 28 -7.10 17.56 -4.71
N ARG A 29 -6.95 17.19 -5.98
CA ARG A 29 -8.00 17.29 -7.00
C ARG A 29 -9.23 16.45 -6.61
N ALA A 30 -9.04 15.21 -6.18
CA ALA A 30 -10.12 14.33 -5.75
C ALA A 30 -10.88 14.89 -4.54
N ARG A 31 -10.17 15.52 -3.60
CA ARG A 31 -10.76 16.23 -2.47
C ARG A 31 -11.62 17.41 -2.93
N ASP A 32 -11.16 18.14 -3.92
CA ASP A 32 -11.86 19.31 -4.47
C ASP A 32 -13.00 18.92 -5.44
N GLY A 33 -13.32 17.62 -5.57
CA GLY A 33 -14.48 17.12 -6.29
C GLY A 33 -14.20 16.57 -7.69
N ASP A 34 -12.94 16.49 -8.12
CA ASP A 34 -12.56 15.93 -9.43
C ASP A 34 -12.77 14.41 -9.45
N GLU A 35 -13.82 13.97 -10.16
CA GLU A 35 -14.18 12.55 -10.29
C GLU A 35 -13.12 11.72 -11.02
N GLU A 36 -12.45 12.30 -12.02
CA GLU A 36 -11.39 11.60 -12.73
C GLU A 36 -10.19 11.37 -11.80
N ALA A 37 -9.82 12.35 -10.98
CA ALA A 37 -8.78 12.18 -9.96
C ALA A 37 -9.17 11.13 -8.91
N ARG A 38 -10.45 11.04 -8.53
CA ARG A 38 -10.97 9.99 -7.64
C ARG A 38 -10.81 8.60 -8.25
N ASN A 39 -11.20 8.44 -9.52
CA ASN A 39 -11.05 7.19 -10.25
C ASN A 39 -9.58 6.77 -10.37
N GLN A 40 -8.69 7.71 -10.68
CA GLN A 40 -7.26 7.46 -10.76
C GLN A 40 -6.64 7.09 -9.40
N LEU A 41 -7.10 7.71 -8.31
CA LEU A 41 -6.71 7.29 -6.96
C LEU A 41 -7.16 5.87 -6.66
N CYS A 42 -8.42 5.54 -6.96
CA CYS A 42 -8.94 4.19 -6.77
C CYS A 42 -8.13 3.16 -7.58
N ALA A 43 -7.90 3.41 -8.86
CA ALA A 43 -7.11 2.53 -9.72
C ALA A 43 -5.67 2.33 -9.20
N ARG A 44 -5.07 3.38 -8.63
CA ARG A 44 -3.71 3.32 -8.08
C ARG A 44 -3.60 2.57 -6.76
N TYR A 45 -4.57 2.76 -5.85
CA TYR A 45 -4.49 2.19 -4.50
C TYR A 45 -5.12 0.79 -4.39
N LEU A 46 -6.15 0.49 -5.17
CA LEU A 46 -6.88 -0.77 -5.10
C LEU A 46 -5.96 -2.01 -5.23
N PRO A 47 -5.07 -2.13 -6.22
CA PRO A 47 -4.19 -3.29 -6.35
C PRO A 47 -3.26 -3.46 -5.14
N ARG A 48 -2.76 -2.34 -4.60
CA ARG A 48 -1.85 -2.33 -3.43
C ARG A 48 -2.56 -2.78 -2.17
N LEU A 49 -3.79 -2.29 -1.95
CA LEU A 49 -4.61 -2.64 -0.79
C LEU A 49 -5.07 -4.11 -0.86
N ARG A 50 -5.43 -4.62 -2.06
CA ARG A 50 -5.73 -6.04 -2.30
C ARG A 50 -4.57 -6.92 -1.88
N ARG A 51 -3.37 -6.61 -2.36
CA ARG A 51 -2.17 -7.36 -2.01
C ARG A 51 -1.88 -7.31 -0.51
N TRP A 52 -2.04 -6.13 0.10
CA TRP A 52 -1.88 -5.97 1.54
C TRP A 52 -2.92 -6.76 2.34
N ALA A 53 -4.18 -6.83 1.88
CA ALA A 53 -5.26 -7.56 2.53
C ALA A 53 -5.18 -9.08 2.31
N HIS A 54 -4.51 -9.51 1.24
CA HIS A 54 -4.40 -10.92 0.87
C HIS A 54 -3.78 -11.75 2.01
N GLY A 55 -4.45 -12.84 2.38
CA GLY A 55 -3.99 -13.73 3.44
C GLY A 55 -4.24 -13.24 4.87
N ARG A 56 -4.84 -12.06 5.08
CA ARG A 56 -5.11 -11.54 6.43
C ARG A 56 -6.38 -12.08 7.06
N LEU A 57 -7.33 -12.51 6.24
CA LEU A 57 -8.47 -13.26 6.76
C LEU A 57 -8.06 -14.72 7.01
N PRO A 58 -8.34 -15.27 8.20
CA PRO A 58 -8.19 -16.69 8.47
C PRO A 58 -9.00 -17.53 7.47
N ASN A 59 -8.53 -18.74 7.13
CA ASN A 59 -9.22 -19.61 6.15
C ASN A 59 -10.71 -19.80 6.48
N TRP A 60 -11.03 -20.05 7.75
CA TRP A 60 -12.42 -20.20 8.19
C TRP A 60 -13.28 -18.93 8.01
N ALA A 61 -12.67 -17.74 8.00
CA ALA A 61 -13.39 -16.49 7.78
C ALA A 61 -13.59 -16.18 6.29
N ARG A 62 -12.71 -16.70 5.41
CA ARG A 62 -12.81 -16.53 3.95
C ARG A 62 -14.01 -17.24 3.35
N GLU A 63 -14.51 -18.28 3.98
CA GLU A 63 -15.74 -18.95 3.56
C GLU A 63 -16.98 -18.06 3.68
N HIS A 64 -16.91 -17.00 4.48
CA HIS A 64 -18.04 -16.11 4.78
C HIS A 64 -17.79 -14.63 4.50
N LEU A 65 -16.56 -14.25 4.17
CA LEU A 65 -16.13 -12.86 3.99
C LEU A 65 -15.27 -12.74 2.73
N ASP A 66 -15.75 -11.97 1.78
CA ASP A 66 -14.94 -11.59 0.63
C ASP A 66 -13.95 -10.48 1.03
N THR A 67 -12.66 -10.81 0.95
CA THR A 67 -11.58 -9.83 1.19
C THR A 67 -11.64 -8.69 0.19
N GLU A 68 -12.03 -8.99 -1.05
CA GLU A 68 -12.13 -8.01 -2.14
C GLU A 68 -13.21 -6.96 -1.84
N ASP A 69 -14.38 -7.39 -1.41
CA ASP A 69 -15.47 -6.50 -1.03
C ASP A 69 -15.05 -5.57 0.12
N ILE A 70 -14.35 -6.13 1.14
CA ILE A 70 -13.86 -5.32 2.26
C ILE A 70 -12.87 -4.25 1.78
N VAL A 71 -11.98 -4.60 0.85
CA VAL A 71 -11.00 -3.67 0.29
C VAL A 71 -11.69 -2.58 -0.52
N GLN A 72 -12.57 -2.95 -1.45
CA GLN A 72 -13.30 -2.01 -2.30
C GLN A 72 -14.14 -1.05 -1.46
N ASP A 73 -14.94 -1.57 -0.54
CA ASP A 73 -15.78 -0.77 0.34
C ASP A 73 -14.96 0.21 1.19
N THR A 74 -13.82 -0.26 1.72
CA THR A 74 -12.94 0.60 2.52
C THR A 74 -12.38 1.74 1.69
N LEU A 75 -11.86 1.44 0.50
CA LEU A 75 -11.30 2.46 -0.39
C LEU A 75 -12.38 3.45 -0.84
N MET A 76 -13.53 2.96 -1.31
CA MET A 76 -14.63 3.82 -1.76
C MET A 76 -15.15 4.74 -0.64
N GLN A 77 -15.29 4.22 0.58
CA GLN A 77 -15.70 5.05 1.71
C GLN A 77 -14.63 6.08 2.07
N SER A 78 -13.34 5.71 2.03
CA SER A 78 -12.25 6.63 2.28
C SER A 78 -12.20 7.76 1.25
N VAL A 79 -12.43 7.45 -0.03
CA VAL A 79 -12.50 8.45 -1.12
C VAL A 79 -13.71 9.38 -0.95
N ARG A 80 -14.87 8.86 -0.53
CA ARG A 80 -16.05 9.71 -0.24
C ARG A 80 -15.81 10.68 0.91
N GLN A 81 -14.96 10.33 1.86
CA GLN A 81 -14.63 11.17 3.02
C GLN A 81 -13.46 12.13 2.78
N LEU A 82 -12.90 12.18 1.56
CA LEU A 82 -11.76 13.05 1.23
C LEU A 82 -12.01 14.53 1.50
N GLY A 83 -13.24 15.01 1.37
CA GLY A 83 -13.58 16.42 1.66
C GLY A 83 -13.26 16.85 3.10
N ALA A 84 -13.32 15.92 4.06
CA ALA A 84 -12.96 16.15 5.46
C ALA A 84 -11.49 15.80 5.77
N PHE A 85 -10.75 15.24 4.80
CA PHE A 85 -9.38 14.78 4.99
C PHE A 85 -8.37 15.89 4.69
N THR A 86 -7.51 16.20 5.65
CA THR A 86 -6.41 17.14 5.46
C THR A 86 -5.11 16.37 5.30
N PRO A 87 -4.58 16.20 4.08
CA PRO A 87 -3.32 15.49 3.86
C PRO A 87 -2.15 16.35 4.35
N HIS A 88 -1.35 15.81 5.26
CA HIS A 88 -0.14 16.48 5.74
C HIS A 88 1.09 16.17 4.87
N HIS A 89 1.04 15.09 4.07
CA HIS A 89 2.09 14.67 3.14
C HIS A 89 1.51 13.71 2.09
N GLU A 90 2.29 13.43 1.05
CA GLU A 90 1.88 12.62 -0.12
C GLU A 90 1.29 11.24 0.24
N ARG A 91 1.78 10.62 1.30
CA ARG A 91 1.39 9.26 1.70
C ARG A 91 0.30 9.21 2.77
N ALA A 92 -0.11 10.36 3.31
CA ALA A 92 -1.09 10.42 4.40
C ALA A 92 -2.40 9.69 4.08
N PHE A 93 -2.87 9.76 2.84
CA PHE A 93 -4.07 9.06 2.43
C PHE A 93 -3.87 7.54 2.40
N CYS A 94 -2.71 7.06 1.92
CA CYS A 94 -2.39 5.64 1.92
C CYS A 94 -2.35 5.06 3.34
N ALA A 95 -1.70 5.77 4.27
CA ALA A 95 -1.67 5.39 5.69
C ALA A 95 -3.08 5.35 6.30
N TYR A 96 -3.90 6.36 6.01
CA TYR A 96 -5.29 6.42 6.47
C TYR A 96 -6.12 5.24 5.97
N VAL A 97 -6.10 4.97 4.66
CA VAL A 97 -6.87 3.86 4.07
C VAL A 97 -6.37 2.51 4.58
N SER A 98 -5.05 2.32 4.72
CA SER A 98 -4.47 1.08 5.25
C SER A 98 -4.89 0.83 6.69
N GLN A 99 -4.95 1.88 7.52
CA GLN A 99 -5.43 1.77 8.89
C GLN A 99 -6.94 1.46 8.94
N ALA A 100 -7.73 2.13 8.10
CA ALA A 100 -9.17 1.86 7.99
C ALA A 100 -9.44 0.40 7.57
N LEU A 101 -8.69 -0.09 6.58
CA LEU A 101 -8.79 -1.46 6.10
C LEU A 101 -8.40 -2.48 7.18
N ARG A 102 -7.30 -2.22 7.90
CA ARG A 102 -6.89 -3.07 9.02
C ARG A 102 -7.98 -3.19 10.09
N ASN A 103 -8.59 -2.06 10.46
CA ASN A 103 -9.66 -2.04 11.44
C ASN A 103 -10.88 -2.84 10.94
N ARG A 104 -11.27 -2.66 9.67
CA ARG A 104 -12.39 -3.40 9.07
C ARG A 104 -12.15 -4.90 8.99
N LEU A 105 -10.94 -5.33 8.62
CA LEU A 105 -10.58 -6.75 8.62
C LEU A 105 -10.66 -7.34 10.02
N ARG A 106 -10.14 -6.65 11.04
CA ARG A 106 -10.27 -7.09 12.45
C ARG A 106 -11.73 -7.20 12.90
N ASP A 107 -12.56 -6.20 12.53
CA ASP A 107 -13.98 -6.21 12.87
C ASP A 107 -14.76 -7.28 12.14
N ALA A 108 -14.39 -7.58 10.89
CA ALA A 108 -14.96 -8.67 10.10
C ALA A 108 -14.67 -10.04 10.75
N VAL A 109 -13.39 -10.27 11.11
CA VAL A 109 -12.98 -11.48 11.83
C VAL A 109 -13.73 -11.62 13.16
N ARG A 110 -13.82 -10.53 13.96
CA ARG A 110 -14.54 -10.55 15.24
C ARG A 110 -16.02 -10.87 15.05
N ARG A 111 -16.68 -10.31 14.03
CA ARG A 111 -18.09 -10.59 13.72
C ARG A 111 -18.29 -12.02 13.24
N ALA A 112 -17.37 -12.55 12.44
CA ALA A 112 -17.41 -13.94 11.97
C ALA A 112 -17.25 -14.93 13.14
N MET A 113 -16.38 -14.63 14.11
CA MET A 113 -16.24 -15.44 15.34
C MET A 113 -17.51 -15.49 16.20
N SER A 114 -18.33 -14.42 16.14
CA SER A 114 -19.55 -14.30 16.97
C SER A 114 -20.78 -14.90 16.27
N ARG A 115 -20.68 -15.41 15.03
CA ARG A 115 -21.79 -16.03 14.30
C ARG A 115 -21.73 -17.56 14.43
N PRO A 116 -22.87 -18.24 14.67
CA PRO A 116 -22.97 -19.68 14.52
C PRO A 116 -22.71 -20.07 13.05
N ALA A 117 -22.00 -21.17 12.82
CA ALA A 117 -21.65 -21.66 11.50
C ALA A 117 -22.90 -21.88 10.61
N GLY A 118 -22.93 -21.22 9.45
CA GLY A 118 -24.01 -21.38 8.48
C GLY A 118 -23.62 -20.85 7.09
N TYR A 119 -23.49 -21.76 6.14
CA TYR A 119 -23.41 -21.72 4.67
C TYR A 119 -22.14 -21.16 4.00
N PRO A 120 -21.54 -21.95 3.09
CA PRO A 120 -20.42 -21.54 2.25
C PRO A 120 -20.91 -20.76 1.02
N LEU A 121 -20.24 -19.64 0.71
CA LEU A 121 -20.32 -18.97 -0.58
C LEU A 121 -19.04 -19.29 -1.37
N SER A 122 -19.22 -19.78 -2.57
CA SER A 122 -18.18 -20.08 -3.55
C SER A 122 -17.51 -18.78 -4.00
N ALA A 123 -16.19 -18.72 -3.93
CA ALA A 123 -15.40 -17.61 -4.43
C ALA A 123 -14.96 -17.90 -5.87
N ASP A 124 -15.52 -17.15 -6.82
CA ASP A 124 -14.94 -16.95 -8.15
C ASP A 124 -13.90 -15.81 -8.03
N GLU A 125 -12.66 -16.07 -8.37
CA GLU A 125 -11.58 -15.11 -8.29
C GLU A 125 -11.57 -14.26 -9.57
N PRO A 126 -11.92 -12.95 -9.54
CA PRO A 126 -11.92 -12.12 -10.73
C PRO A 126 -10.50 -11.86 -11.24
N ALA A 127 -10.34 -11.83 -12.57
CA ALA A 127 -9.10 -11.55 -13.25
C ALA A 127 -8.48 -10.24 -12.74
N ARG A 128 -7.23 -10.33 -12.32
CA ARG A 128 -6.47 -9.25 -11.66
C ARG A 128 -5.76 -8.40 -12.71
N GLU A 129 -5.98 -7.09 -12.69
CA GLU A 129 -5.16 -6.14 -13.44
C GLU A 129 -3.77 -5.99 -12.80
N PRO A 130 -2.68 -5.93 -13.62
CA PRO A 130 -1.32 -5.82 -13.09
C PRO A 130 -1.09 -4.50 -12.34
N SER A 131 -0.47 -4.58 -11.16
CA SER A 131 -0.10 -3.40 -10.37
C SER A 131 1.08 -2.64 -11.00
N PRO A 132 1.32 -1.36 -10.66
CA PRO A 132 2.50 -0.63 -11.12
C PRO A 132 3.83 -1.33 -10.82
N LEU A 133 3.90 -2.11 -9.74
CA LEU A 133 5.05 -2.94 -9.41
C LEU A 133 5.20 -4.09 -10.41
N GLU A 134 4.10 -4.69 -10.84
CA GLU A 134 4.06 -5.74 -11.87
C GLU A 134 4.58 -5.25 -13.22
N GLN A 135 4.23 -4.03 -13.57
CA GLN A 135 4.73 -3.40 -14.79
C GLN A 135 6.23 -3.08 -14.72
N ALA A 136 6.73 -2.70 -13.53
CA ALA A 136 8.12 -2.34 -13.32
C ALA A 136 9.09 -3.53 -13.21
N LEU A 137 8.65 -4.67 -12.70
CA LEU A 137 9.50 -5.83 -12.39
C LEU A 137 9.52 -6.93 -13.46
N GLY A 138 8.58 -6.91 -14.42
CA GLY A 138 8.39 -8.04 -15.35
C GLY A 138 7.80 -9.29 -14.65
N GLY A 139 6.99 -10.09 -15.34
CA GLY A 139 6.18 -11.14 -14.73
C GLY A 139 6.94 -12.20 -13.92
N GLN A 140 8.17 -12.58 -14.34
CA GLN A 140 8.94 -13.59 -13.60
C GLN A 140 9.49 -13.08 -12.27
N MET A 141 9.97 -11.85 -12.20
CA MET A 141 10.49 -11.26 -10.96
C MET A 141 9.35 -11.07 -9.96
N LEU A 142 8.19 -10.64 -10.43
CA LEU A 142 7.02 -10.50 -9.58
C LEU A 142 6.54 -11.83 -9.02
N ALA A 143 6.44 -12.88 -9.85
CA ALA A 143 6.08 -14.22 -9.38
C ALA A 143 7.06 -14.74 -8.30
N ARG A 144 8.37 -14.48 -8.47
CA ARG A 144 9.38 -14.79 -7.45
C ARG A 144 9.18 -14.00 -6.15
N TYR A 145 8.87 -12.71 -6.28
CA TYR A 145 8.58 -11.84 -5.14
C TYR A 145 7.33 -12.32 -4.37
N ASP A 146 6.23 -12.59 -5.07
CA ASP A 146 5.00 -13.08 -4.46
C ASP A 146 5.21 -14.45 -3.78
N ALA A 147 5.90 -15.37 -4.44
CA ALA A 147 6.24 -16.66 -3.85
C ALA A 147 7.13 -16.54 -2.61
N ALA A 148 8.07 -15.58 -2.60
CA ALA A 148 8.91 -15.30 -1.45
C ALA A 148 8.11 -14.69 -0.30
N LEU A 149 7.20 -13.75 -0.58
CA LEU A 149 6.30 -13.17 0.42
C LEU A 149 5.43 -14.23 1.11
N GLN A 150 4.92 -15.21 0.36
CA GLN A 150 4.09 -16.29 0.93
C GLN A 150 4.86 -17.18 1.91
N ARG A 151 6.18 -17.34 1.74
CA ARG A 151 7.03 -18.12 2.66
C ARG A 151 7.43 -17.37 3.92
N LEU A 152 7.27 -16.04 3.94
CA LEU A 152 7.56 -15.23 5.12
C LEU A 152 6.47 -15.35 6.18
N ARG A 153 6.86 -15.09 7.44
CA ARG A 153 5.90 -14.90 8.52
C ARG A 153 4.99 -13.69 8.22
N GLU A 154 3.75 -13.74 8.64
CA GLU A 154 2.77 -12.69 8.42
C GLU A 154 3.30 -11.29 8.78
N ILE A 155 3.92 -11.15 9.96
CA ILE A 155 4.45 -9.86 10.40
C ILE A 155 5.57 -9.33 9.50
N ASP A 156 6.44 -10.19 8.96
CA ASP A 156 7.51 -9.79 8.06
C ASP A 156 6.94 -9.37 6.69
N ARG A 157 5.94 -10.11 6.19
CA ARG A 157 5.20 -9.76 4.97
C ARG A 157 4.52 -8.41 5.11
N ASP A 158 3.85 -8.17 6.24
CA ASP A 158 3.17 -6.91 6.52
C ASP A 158 4.11 -5.71 6.50
N LEU A 159 5.28 -5.86 7.11
CA LEU A 159 6.32 -4.83 7.13
C LEU A 159 6.83 -4.51 5.73
N ILE A 160 7.03 -5.55 4.91
CA ILE A 160 7.51 -5.38 3.54
C ILE A 160 6.45 -4.70 2.67
N VAL A 161 5.22 -5.21 2.68
CA VAL A 161 4.13 -4.64 1.89
C VAL A 161 3.86 -3.19 2.31
N ALA A 162 3.82 -2.90 3.62
CA ALA A 162 3.67 -1.54 4.11
C ALA A 162 4.77 -0.60 3.61
N ARG A 163 6.04 -1.06 3.62
CA ARG A 163 7.18 -0.24 3.23
C ARG A 163 7.37 -0.14 1.73
N VAL A 164 7.29 -1.27 1.01
CA VAL A 164 7.66 -1.37 -0.41
C VAL A 164 6.47 -1.04 -1.31
N GLU A 165 5.31 -1.65 -1.05
CA GLU A 165 4.15 -1.51 -1.93
C GLU A 165 3.28 -0.29 -1.59
N LEU A 166 3.00 -0.06 -0.30
CA LEU A 166 2.23 1.09 0.16
C LEU A 166 3.08 2.34 0.35
N GLY A 167 4.41 2.19 0.39
CA GLY A 167 5.35 3.30 0.52
C GLY A 167 5.29 4.02 1.87
N LEU A 168 4.75 3.40 2.92
CA LEU A 168 4.60 4.01 4.23
C LEU A 168 5.96 4.36 4.85
N ASP A 169 6.03 5.44 5.59
CA ASP A 169 7.19 5.77 6.39
C ASP A 169 7.27 4.94 7.68
N TYR A 170 8.36 5.06 8.43
CA TYR A 170 8.55 4.23 9.63
C TYR A 170 7.63 4.65 10.78
N ALA A 171 7.15 5.90 10.83
CA ALA A 171 6.21 6.35 11.84
C ALA A 171 4.81 5.78 11.55
N GLU A 172 4.39 5.82 10.29
CA GLU A 172 3.15 5.22 9.82
C GLU A 172 3.14 3.70 10.02
N ILE A 173 4.28 3.02 9.72
CA ILE A 173 4.44 1.58 9.96
C ILE A 173 4.38 1.27 11.45
N ALA A 174 4.99 2.10 12.31
CA ALA A 174 4.92 1.92 13.75
C ALA A 174 3.47 1.97 14.25
N GLY A 175 2.68 2.95 13.80
CA GLY A 175 1.26 3.06 14.13
C GLY A 175 0.42 1.93 13.54
N LEU A 176 0.64 1.59 12.26
CA LEU A 176 -0.12 0.56 11.55
C LEU A 176 0.09 -0.85 12.13
N LEU A 177 1.30 -1.19 12.55
CA LEU A 177 1.68 -2.54 12.98
C LEU A 177 2.00 -2.63 14.49
N ASP A 178 1.47 -1.69 15.29
CA ASP A 178 1.62 -1.66 16.74
C ASP A 178 3.08 -1.79 17.20
N LYS A 179 4.00 -1.11 16.52
CA LYS A 179 5.41 -1.08 16.93
C LYS A 179 5.62 -0.05 18.03
N THR A 180 6.47 -0.38 18.98
CA THR A 180 6.72 0.46 20.17
C THR A 180 7.37 1.80 19.83
N SER A 181 8.06 1.91 18.69
CA SER A 181 8.74 3.13 18.27
C SER A 181 9.14 3.12 16.79
N VAL A 182 9.43 4.29 16.25
CA VAL A 182 9.96 4.47 14.89
C VAL A 182 11.28 3.70 14.67
N PRO A 183 12.28 3.74 15.58
CA PRO A 183 13.47 2.92 15.47
C PRO A 183 13.17 1.41 15.44
N ALA A 184 12.22 0.94 16.26
CA ALA A 184 11.80 -0.47 16.26
C ALA A 184 11.18 -0.87 14.91
N ALA A 185 10.34 -0.01 14.31
CA ALA A 185 9.78 -0.24 12.99
C ALA A 185 10.88 -0.31 11.91
N ARG A 186 11.85 0.60 11.94
CA ARG A 186 13.00 0.59 11.00
C ARG A 186 13.80 -0.72 11.08
N VAL A 187 14.15 -1.16 12.28
CA VAL A 187 14.88 -2.42 12.49
C VAL A 187 14.04 -3.62 12.02
N ALA A 188 12.75 -3.64 12.33
CA ALA A 188 11.86 -4.71 11.92
C ALA A 188 11.74 -4.80 10.39
N VAL A 189 11.55 -3.68 9.70
CA VAL A 189 11.52 -3.62 8.22
C VAL A 189 12.84 -4.10 7.62
N SER A 190 13.99 -3.63 8.14
CA SER A 190 15.30 -4.06 7.65
C SER A 190 15.49 -5.58 7.77
N ARG A 191 15.10 -6.16 8.90
CA ARG A 191 15.17 -7.62 9.11
C ARG A 191 14.22 -8.38 8.18
N ALA A 192 13.01 -7.87 7.95
CA ALA A 192 12.06 -8.46 7.02
C ALA A 192 12.58 -8.44 5.58
N LEU A 193 13.16 -7.33 5.13
CA LEU A 193 13.76 -7.23 3.79
C LEU A 193 14.94 -8.20 3.59
N VAL A 194 15.76 -8.39 4.63
CA VAL A 194 16.84 -9.39 4.59
C VAL A 194 16.29 -10.81 4.41
N ARG A 195 15.20 -11.16 5.11
CA ARG A 195 14.55 -12.46 4.95
C ARG A 195 13.94 -12.61 3.56
N LEU A 196 13.29 -11.56 3.05
CA LEU A 196 12.75 -11.56 1.69
C LEU A 196 13.86 -11.82 0.65
N ALA A 197 15.00 -11.12 0.76
CA ALA A 197 16.12 -11.32 -0.14
C ALA A 197 16.64 -12.77 -0.11
N ALA A 198 16.72 -13.39 1.07
CA ALA A 198 17.09 -14.79 1.21
C ALA A 198 16.06 -15.72 0.55
N GLU A 199 14.76 -15.47 0.74
CA GLU A 199 13.69 -16.25 0.10
C GLU A 199 13.63 -16.09 -1.43
N MET A 200 14.05 -14.93 -1.93
CA MET A 200 14.17 -14.68 -3.37
C MET A 200 15.46 -15.26 -3.97
N GLY A 201 16.36 -15.86 -3.18
CA GLY A 201 17.64 -16.38 -3.66
C GLY A 201 18.60 -15.28 -4.12
N VAL A 202 18.47 -14.07 -3.58
CA VAL A 202 19.41 -12.98 -3.83
C VAL A 202 20.59 -13.15 -2.88
N GLU A 203 21.69 -13.74 -3.37
CA GLU A 203 22.93 -13.81 -2.61
C GLU A 203 23.47 -12.40 -2.36
N ARG A 204 23.91 -12.14 -1.14
CA ARG A 204 24.62 -10.91 -0.83
C ARG A 204 25.99 -10.99 -1.48
N HIS A 205 26.21 -10.18 -2.49
CA HIS A 205 27.59 -9.87 -2.87
C HIS A 205 28.19 -9.04 -1.73
N THR A 206 29.06 -9.68 -0.99
CA THR A 206 29.89 -9.08 0.09
C THR A 206 30.99 -8.25 -0.57
#